data_85ffeec64a593a503b6e1e763f507945
#
_entry.id   85ffeec64a593a503b6e1e763f507945
#
_cell.length_a   1.000
_cell.length_b   1.000
_cell.length_c   1.000
_cell.angle_alpha   90.00
_cell.angle_beta   90.00
_cell.angle_gamma   90.00
#
_symmetry.space_group_name_H-M   'P 1'
#
loop_
_entity.id
_entity.type
_entity.pdbx_description
1 polymer ?
#
loop_
_entity_poly.entity_id
_entity_poly.type
_entity_poly.pdbx_seq_one_letter_code
_entity_poly.pdbx_strand_id
1 'polypeptide(L)'
;MFNSKTKSSASETPTGSTTIIWSGTTITGDIDSTGDIRIDGTLIGNISGKAKILLGADGVIEGSIKGRQADVMGKITGQVDIKEILQLRGKCIVDGDIYAGKLEVEPTATFNGRCHMGANVVELNVELGAAVNQ
;
A
#
# COMPACT_ATOMS: atom_id res chain seq x y z
N MET A 1 32.62 14.89 -9.88
CA MET A 1 31.92 14.68 -9.94
C MET A 1 31.71 14.39 -9.91
N PHE A 2 31.61 14.62 -9.73
CA PHE A 2 30.85 14.41 -9.70
C PHE A 2 30.34 14.52 -9.59
N ASN A 3 30.25 14.92 -9.47
CA ASN A 3 29.32 15.09 -9.38
C ASN A 3 28.84 15.30 -9.33
N SER A 4 28.82 15.69 -9.37
CA SER A 4 27.93 15.85 -9.36
C SER A 4 27.53 16.08 -9.32
N LYS A 5 27.45 16.38 -9.34
CA LYS A 5 26.65 16.56 -9.33
C LYS A 5 26.09 16.65 -9.21
N THR A 6 26.19 16.95 -9.24
CA THR A 6 25.33 16.92 -9.19
C THR A 6 24.88 17.19 -8.90
N LYS A 7 24.67 17.63 -8.76
CA LYS A 7 24.00 17.73 -8.58
C LYS A 7 23.32 18.03 -8.45
N SER A 8 23.09 18.40 -8.52
CA SER A 8 22.26 18.46 -8.53
C SER A 8 21.67 18.69 -8.34
N SER A 9 21.32 18.78 -8.47
CA SER A 9 20.50 19.01 -8.38
C SER A 9 19.89 18.90 -7.80
N ALA A 10 20.04 18.91 -7.85
CA ALA A 10 19.23 18.71 -7.29
C ALA A 10 18.39 19.03 -6.55
N SER A 11 18.46 19.54 -6.45
CA SER A 11 17.56 20.09 -5.69
C SER A 11 16.25 19.92 -6.09
N GLU A 12 15.97 19.87 -7.15
CA GLU A 12 14.66 19.74 -7.48
C GLU A 12 14.13 18.49 -7.08
N THR A 13 12.87 18.46 -6.81
CA THR A 13 12.20 17.26 -6.49
C THR A 13 12.20 16.39 -7.67
N PRO A 14 12.70 15.22 -7.55
CA PRO A 14 12.72 14.35 -8.67
C PRO A 14 11.35 13.85 -8.96
N THR A 15 10.72 14.44 -9.94
CA THR A 15 9.45 13.97 -10.32
C THR A 15 9.60 12.64 -10.96
N GLY A 16 8.75 11.75 -10.71
CA GLY A 16 8.83 10.42 -11.21
C GLY A 16 9.75 9.51 -10.47
N SER A 17 10.37 10.01 -9.42
CA SER A 17 11.23 9.20 -8.62
C SER A 17 10.39 8.25 -7.79
N THR A 18 10.58 6.98 -7.93
CA THR A 18 9.83 5.97 -7.21
C THR A 18 10.80 4.96 -6.65
N THR A 19 10.60 4.61 -5.40
CA THR A 19 11.37 3.54 -4.80
C THR A 19 10.71 2.22 -5.17
N ILE A 20 11.48 1.27 -5.66
CA ILE A 20 10.94 -0.01 -6.08
C ILE A 20 11.67 -1.13 -5.35
N ILE A 21 10.89 -2.03 -4.74
CA ILE A 21 11.42 -3.22 -4.11
C ILE A 21 10.97 -4.38 -4.98
N TRP A 22 11.91 -4.99 -5.72
CA TRP A 22 11.58 -6.00 -6.69
C TRP A 22 11.29 -7.35 -6.06
N SER A 23 10.62 -8.20 -6.78
CA SER A 23 10.34 -9.55 -6.31
C SER A 23 11.64 -10.28 -6.02
N GLY A 24 11.64 -11.12 -5.05
CA GLY A 24 12.84 -11.80 -4.59
C GLY A 24 13.59 -11.07 -3.49
N THR A 25 13.18 -9.86 -3.17
CA THR A 25 13.81 -9.08 -2.10
C THR A 25 12.93 -9.11 -0.87
N THR A 26 13.53 -9.38 0.27
CA THR A 26 12.81 -9.35 1.55
C THR A 26 13.44 -8.28 2.41
N ILE A 27 12.63 -7.40 2.94
CA ILE A 27 13.08 -6.37 3.86
C ILE A 27 12.39 -6.60 5.20
N THR A 28 13.19 -6.61 6.27
CA THR A 28 12.66 -6.72 7.62
C THR A 28 12.96 -5.42 8.33
N GLY A 29 11.94 -4.77 8.82
CA GLY A 29 12.08 -3.49 9.50
C GLY A 29 11.09 -2.48 8.97
N ASP A 30 11.28 -1.22 9.32
CA ASP A 30 10.34 -0.18 8.97
C ASP A 30 10.86 0.65 7.81
N ILE A 31 9.96 1.06 6.94
CA ILE A 31 10.28 1.91 5.81
C ILE A 31 9.50 3.20 5.94
N ASP A 32 10.18 4.33 5.70
CA ASP A 32 9.54 5.62 5.73
C ASP A 32 9.91 6.32 4.44
N SER A 33 8.94 6.67 3.63
CA SER A 33 9.20 7.25 2.32
C SER A 33 8.38 8.52 2.13
N THR A 34 8.99 9.54 1.56
CA THR A 34 8.27 10.75 1.24
C THR A 34 7.77 10.74 -0.20
N GLY A 35 8.26 9.89 -1.04
CA GLY A 35 7.82 9.76 -2.42
C GLY A 35 7.04 8.48 -2.63
N ASP A 36 6.74 8.20 -3.89
CA ASP A 36 6.00 7.01 -4.22
C ASP A 36 6.86 5.78 -4.01
N ILE A 37 6.24 4.68 -3.63
CA ILE A 37 6.97 3.44 -3.43
C ILE A 37 6.17 2.28 -4.01
N ARG A 38 6.87 1.39 -4.71
CA ARG A 38 6.28 0.20 -5.27
C ARG A 38 6.94 -1.02 -4.65
N ILE A 39 6.16 -1.97 -4.19
CA ILE A 39 6.68 -3.16 -3.56
C ILE A 39 6.20 -4.37 -4.33
N ASP A 40 7.14 -5.08 -4.95
CA ASP A 40 6.86 -6.35 -5.59
C ASP A 40 7.54 -7.49 -4.83
N GLY A 41 8.27 -7.20 -3.79
CA GLY A 41 8.92 -8.17 -2.92
C GLY A 41 8.18 -8.33 -1.62
N THR A 42 8.90 -8.67 -0.56
CA THR A 42 8.30 -8.94 0.74
C THR A 42 8.79 -7.92 1.75
N LEU A 43 7.88 -7.34 2.51
CA LEU A 43 8.21 -6.47 3.62
C LEU A 43 7.64 -7.07 4.90
N ILE A 44 8.50 -7.28 5.88
CA ILE A 44 8.09 -7.72 7.20
C ILE A 44 8.37 -6.55 8.14
N GLY A 45 7.32 -5.82 8.49
CA GLY A 45 7.46 -4.61 9.30
C GLY A 45 6.43 -3.58 8.88
N ASN A 46 6.73 -2.32 9.12
CA ASN A 46 5.78 -1.25 8.86
C ASN A 46 6.27 -0.35 7.74
N ILE A 47 5.33 0.17 6.97
CA ILE A 47 5.68 1.13 5.94
C ILE A 47 4.84 2.38 6.11
N SER A 48 5.48 3.51 6.04
CA SER A 48 4.82 4.81 6.12
C SER A 48 5.22 5.61 4.89
N GLY A 49 4.26 6.03 4.11
CA GLY A 49 4.53 6.81 2.93
C GLY A 49 3.70 8.07 2.91
N LYS A 50 4.26 9.16 2.42
CA LYS A 50 3.54 10.40 2.31
C LYS A 50 2.95 10.60 0.94
N ALA A 51 3.22 9.72 0.03
CA ALA A 51 2.68 9.76 -1.30
C ALA A 51 1.97 8.43 -1.58
N LYS A 52 2.11 7.89 -2.75
CA LYS A 52 1.36 6.70 -3.12
C LYS A 52 2.15 5.43 -2.84
N ILE A 53 1.46 4.42 -2.37
CA ILE A 53 2.05 3.10 -2.15
C ILE A 53 1.38 2.14 -3.12
N LEU A 54 2.20 1.41 -3.89
CA LEU A 54 1.69 0.41 -4.81
C LEU A 54 2.24 -0.93 -4.39
N LEU A 55 1.37 -1.89 -4.09
CA LEU A 55 1.79 -3.25 -3.80
C LEU A 55 1.48 -4.09 -5.03
N GLY A 56 2.50 -4.57 -5.70
CA GLY A 56 2.34 -5.36 -6.91
C GLY A 56 1.80 -6.75 -6.64
N ALA A 57 1.49 -7.47 -7.69
CA ALA A 57 0.84 -8.77 -7.56
C ALA A 57 1.69 -9.79 -6.79
N ASP A 58 3.01 -9.66 -6.85
CA ASP A 58 3.90 -10.55 -6.12
C ASP A 58 4.29 -9.99 -4.77
N GLY A 59 3.81 -8.82 -4.42
CA GLY A 59 4.21 -8.18 -3.18
C GLY A 59 3.50 -8.78 -1.99
N VAL A 60 4.20 -8.79 -0.86
CA VAL A 60 3.66 -9.28 0.40
C VAL A 60 4.08 -8.32 1.50
N ILE A 61 3.14 -7.89 2.31
CA ILE A 61 3.45 -7.07 3.47
C ILE A 61 2.87 -7.74 4.70
N GLU A 62 3.72 -7.92 5.71
CA GLU A 62 3.29 -8.42 7.00
C GLU A 62 3.59 -7.32 8.00
N GLY A 63 2.59 -6.62 8.45
CA GLY A 63 2.73 -5.49 9.36
C GLY A 63 1.72 -4.41 9.06
N SER A 64 2.10 -3.16 9.18
CA SER A 64 1.14 -2.08 8.95
C SER A 64 1.58 -1.18 7.83
N ILE A 65 0.59 -0.59 7.17
CA ILE A 65 0.81 0.35 6.09
C ILE A 65 0.11 1.65 6.45
N LYS A 66 0.82 2.76 6.33
CA LYS A 66 0.24 4.08 6.47
C LYS A 66 0.60 4.91 5.27
N GLY A 67 -0.38 5.56 4.68
CA GLY A 67 -0.12 6.41 3.53
C GLY A 67 -1.32 7.24 3.16
N ARG A 68 -1.20 7.97 2.08
CA ARG A 68 -2.31 8.79 1.59
C ARG A 68 -3.12 8.03 0.58
N GLN A 69 -2.48 7.35 -0.33
CA GLN A 69 -3.15 6.58 -1.36
C GLN A 69 -2.44 5.26 -1.51
N ALA A 70 -3.16 4.21 -1.77
CA ALA A 70 -2.55 2.92 -1.99
C ALA A 70 -3.33 2.09 -2.99
N ASP A 71 -2.59 1.37 -3.84
CA ASP A 71 -3.17 0.39 -4.73
C ASP A 71 -2.59 -0.95 -4.30
N VAL A 72 -3.44 -1.89 -4.02
CA VAL A 72 -3.01 -3.19 -3.53
C VAL A 72 -3.40 -4.27 -4.51
N MET A 73 -2.42 -4.98 -5.05
CA MET A 73 -2.65 -6.10 -5.93
C MET A 73 -2.03 -7.37 -5.37
N GLY A 74 -1.33 -7.29 -4.26
CA GLY A 74 -0.67 -8.43 -3.63
C GLY A 74 -1.33 -8.83 -2.34
N LYS A 75 -0.53 -9.22 -1.35
CA LYS A 75 -1.07 -9.74 -0.09
C LYS A 75 -0.63 -8.86 1.07
N ILE A 76 -1.55 -8.52 1.94
CA ILE A 76 -1.25 -7.77 3.14
C ILE A 76 -1.83 -8.52 4.34
N THR A 77 -1.02 -8.68 5.38
CA THR A 77 -1.48 -9.21 6.65
C THR A 77 -1.14 -8.19 7.72
N GLY A 78 -2.17 -7.60 8.32
CA GLY A 78 -1.99 -6.59 9.36
C GLY A 78 -2.95 -5.43 9.20
N GLN A 79 -2.48 -4.23 9.42
CA GLN A 79 -3.34 -3.05 9.43
C GLN A 79 -3.01 -2.13 8.27
N VAL A 80 -4.03 -1.59 7.64
CA VAL A 80 -3.86 -0.66 6.54
C VAL A 80 -4.53 0.65 6.92
N ASP A 81 -3.79 1.75 6.91
CA ASP A 81 -4.31 3.05 7.28
C ASP A 81 -4.01 4.01 6.14
N ILE A 82 -4.99 4.29 5.31
CA ILE A 82 -4.83 5.13 4.13
C ILE A 82 -5.79 6.31 4.25
N LYS A 83 -5.24 7.51 4.20
CA LYS A 83 -6.06 8.67 4.50
C LYS A 83 -6.99 9.05 3.39
N GLU A 84 -6.62 8.85 2.16
CA GLU A 84 -7.44 9.25 1.03
C GLU A 84 -8.13 8.07 0.39
N ILE A 85 -7.50 7.36 -0.48
CA ILE A 85 -8.15 6.28 -1.19
C ILE A 85 -7.31 5.02 -1.18
N LEU A 86 -7.95 3.91 -0.86
CA LEU A 86 -7.34 2.59 -0.93
C LEU A 86 -8.06 1.81 -2.02
N GLN A 87 -7.30 1.27 -2.96
CA GLN A 87 -7.86 0.47 -4.04
C GLN A 87 -7.37 -0.96 -3.89
N LEU A 88 -8.29 -1.90 -3.79
CA LEU A 88 -7.99 -3.32 -3.74
C LEU A 88 -8.28 -3.89 -5.11
N ARG A 89 -7.23 -4.26 -5.83
CA ARG A 89 -7.34 -4.60 -7.23
C ARG A 89 -6.83 -5.99 -7.51
N GLY A 90 -7.24 -6.54 -8.62
CA GLY A 90 -6.78 -7.85 -9.05
C GLY A 90 -7.16 -8.93 -8.07
N LYS A 91 -6.25 -9.83 -7.80
CA LYS A 91 -6.50 -10.91 -6.87
C LYS A 91 -5.85 -10.67 -5.53
N CYS A 92 -5.85 -9.44 -5.08
CA CYS A 92 -5.22 -9.12 -3.82
C CYS A 92 -5.92 -9.79 -2.66
N ILE A 93 -5.18 -9.98 -1.59
CA ILE A 93 -5.71 -10.56 -0.36
C ILE A 93 -5.30 -9.65 0.78
N VAL A 94 -6.27 -9.18 1.53
CA VAL A 94 -5.99 -8.35 2.70
C VAL A 94 -6.63 -8.99 3.91
N ASP A 95 -5.78 -9.34 4.89
CA ASP A 95 -6.25 -9.89 6.15
C ASP A 95 -5.91 -8.91 7.25
N GLY A 96 -6.89 -8.40 7.92
CA GLY A 96 -6.69 -7.47 9.03
C GLY A 96 -7.64 -6.31 8.97
N ASP A 97 -7.24 -5.19 9.54
CA ASP A 97 -8.10 -4.03 9.63
C ASP A 97 -7.70 -2.97 8.63
N ILE A 98 -8.68 -2.34 8.02
CA ILE A 98 -8.46 -1.25 7.08
C ILE A 98 -9.09 0.02 7.64
N TYR A 99 -8.32 1.11 7.58
CA TYR A 99 -8.81 2.43 7.88
C TYR A 99 -8.56 3.25 6.62
N ALA A 100 -9.62 3.69 5.98
CA ALA A 100 -9.48 4.40 4.72
C ALA A 100 -10.51 5.52 4.62
N GLY A 101 -10.16 6.59 3.95
CA GLY A 101 -11.12 7.61 3.65
C GLY A 101 -12.09 7.12 2.60
N LYS A 102 -11.57 6.43 1.60
CA LYS A 102 -12.41 5.84 0.57
C LYS A 102 -11.82 4.50 0.18
N LEU A 103 -12.67 3.52 -0.03
CA LEU A 103 -12.24 2.19 -0.39
C LEU A 103 -12.89 1.77 -1.70
N GLU A 104 -12.07 1.32 -2.65
CA GLU A 104 -12.56 0.74 -3.88
C GLU A 104 -12.07 -0.69 -3.95
N VAL A 105 -12.97 -1.63 -4.20
CA VAL A 105 -12.64 -3.05 -4.18
C VAL A 105 -13.10 -3.67 -5.48
N GLU A 106 -12.20 -4.30 -6.20
CA GLU A 106 -12.56 -5.03 -7.41
C GLU A 106 -13.15 -6.39 -7.06
N PRO A 107 -13.99 -6.93 -7.92
CA PRO A 107 -14.66 -8.20 -7.59
C PRO A 107 -13.74 -9.38 -7.34
N THR A 108 -12.51 -9.33 -7.88
CA THR A 108 -11.58 -10.43 -7.70
C THR A 108 -10.77 -10.30 -6.41
N ALA A 109 -10.89 -9.19 -5.70
CA ALA A 109 -10.12 -8.98 -4.49
C ALA A 109 -10.75 -9.71 -3.30
N THR A 110 -9.93 -10.08 -2.34
CA THR A 110 -10.38 -10.73 -1.11
C THR A 110 -10.01 -9.86 0.07
N PHE A 111 -10.96 -9.62 0.94
CA PHE A 111 -10.71 -8.84 2.14
C PHE A 111 -11.37 -9.53 3.33
N ASN A 112 -10.59 -9.84 4.35
CA ASN A 112 -11.08 -10.45 5.58
C ASN A 112 -10.69 -9.55 6.75
N GLY A 113 -11.66 -9.05 7.46
CA GLY A 113 -11.40 -8.20 8.62
C GLY A 113 -12.41 -7.08 8.74
N ARG A 114 -11.97 -5.96 9.26
CA ARG A 114 -12.83 -4.82 9.48
C ARG A 114 -12.36 -3.64 8.68
N CYS A 115 -13.32 -2.87 8.19
CA CYS A 115 -13.02 -1.67 7.45
C CYS A 115 -13.64 -0.47 8.16
N HIS A 116 -12.84 0.53 8.47
CA HIS A 116 -13.29 1.75 9.10
C HIS A 116 -13.20 2.89 8.09
N MET A 117 -14.31 3.45 7.73
CA MET A 117 -14.35 4.48 6.71
C MET A 117 -15.00 5.72 7.28
N GLY A 118 -14.24 6.73 7.47
CA GLY A 118 -14.73 7.96 8.07
C GLY A 118 -15.22 7.66 9.46
N ALA A 119 -16.45 8.00 9.74
CA ALA A 119 -17.03 7.75 11.05
C ALA A 119 -17.72 6.39 11.14
N ASN A 120 -17.76 5.65 10.05
CA ASN A 120 -18.49 4.40 10.05
C ASN A 120 -17.55 3.21 10.13
N VAL A 121 -18.00 2.15 10.72
CA VAL A 121 -17.25 0.92 10.81
C VAL A 121 -18.05 -0.16 10.13
N VAL A 122 -17.44 -0.85 9.17
CA VAL A 122 -18.12 -1.89 8.45
C VAL A 122 -17.30 -3.17 8.61
N GLU A 123 -17.94 -4.22 9.05
CA GLU A 123 -17.27 -5.50 9.15
C GLU A 123 -17.50 -6.28 7.89
N LEU A 124 -16.43 -6.74 7.27
CA LEU A 124 -16.53 -7.47 6.04
C LEU A 124 -15.83 -8.81 6.18
N ASN A 125 -16.54 -9.86 5.87
CA ASN A 125 -15.97 -11.18 5.89
C ASN A 125 -16.24 -11.80 4.58
N VAL A 126 -15.94 -11.08 3.50
CA VAL A 126 -16.27 -11.55 2.21
C VAL A 126 -15.07 -11.81 1.40
N GLU A 127 -15.17 -12.72 0.49
CA GLU A 127 -14.10 -13.00 -0.39
C GLU A 127 -14.26 -12.32 -1.69
N LEU A 128 -15.33 -11.67 -1.96
CA LEU A 128 -15.55 -10.94 -3.16
C LEU A 128 -15.83 -9.55 -2.85
N GLY A 129 -15.17 -8.66 -3.47
CA GLY A 129 -15.41 -7.26 -3.24
C GLY A 129 -16.81 -6.84 -3.51
N ALA A 130 -17.50 -7.58 -4.33
CA ALA A 130 -18.83 -7.17 -4.64
C ALA A 130 -19.72 -7.07 -3.45
N ALA A 131 -19.45 -7.78 -2.42
CA ALA A 131 -20.36 -7.71 -1.28
C ALA A 131 -20.15 -6.49 -0.46
N VAL A 132 -19.21 -5.72 -0.77
CA VAL A 132 -18.94 -4.57 0.01
C VAL A 132 -19.93 -3.51 -0.17
N ASN A 133 -20.72 -3.58 -1.14
CA ASN A 133 -21.53 -2.55 -1.38
C ASN A 133 -22.63 -2.47 -0.61
N GLN A 134 -22.75 -2.42 0.33
CA GLN A 134 -23.92 -2.30 0.99
C GLN A 134 -23.78 -1.76 2.19
#